data_c0a08195823091de470e53099bceaca2
#
_entry.id   c0a08195823091de470e53099bceaca2
#
_cell.length_a   1.000
_cell.length_b   1.000
_cell.length_c   1.000
_cell.angle_alpha   90.00
_cell.angle_beta   90.00
_cell.angle_gamma   90.00
#
_symmetry.space_group_name_H-M   'P 1'
#
loop_
_entity.id
_entity.type
_entity.pdbx_description
1 polymer ?
#
loop_
_entity_poly.entity_id
_entity_poly.type
_entity_poly.pdbx_seq_one_letter_code
_entity_poly.pdbx_strand_id
1 'polypeptide(L)'
;MRQYLDLVKHVLENGELKEDRTGTGTKSVFGYQMRFNLSDGFPMVTTKKLHLKSIIYELLWFLNGDTNIKYLKDNGVNIWNAWADSNGDLGPVYGFQWRNWNNDGIDQISNLINDLKNNPNSRRHLISAWNPSVLPDTSKSFETNVANGKA
;
A
#
# COMPACT_ATOMS: atom_id res chain seq x y z
N MET A 1 20.21 8.13 -4.80
CA MET A 1 18.77 8.49 -4.92
C MET A 1 18.61 9.98 -4.60
N ARG A 2 18.96 10.83 -5.58
CA ARG A 2 18.95 12.30 -5.42
C ARG A 2 17.53 12.84 -5.21
N GLN A 3 16.59 12.36 -6.00
CA GLN A 3 15.19 12.81 -5.97
C GLN A 3 14.57 12.68 -4.56
N TYR A 4 14.85 11.58 -3.87
CA TYR A 4 14.38 11.38 -2.48
C TYR A 4 15.05 12.35 -1.49
N LEU A 5 16.36 12.57 -1.63
CA LEU A 5 17.08 13.51 -0.76
C LEU A 5 16.60 14.95 -0.97
N ASP A 6 16.33 15.33 -2.22
CA ASP A 6 15.78 16.66 -2.56
C ASP A 6 14.36 16.82 -1.98
N LEU A 7 13.51 15.77 -2.01
CA LEU A 7 12.21 15.78 -1.31
C LEU A 7 12.38 15.98 0.20
N VAL A 8 13.25 15.22 0.84
CA VAL A 8 13.48 15.31 2.30
C VAL A 8 13.94 16.72 2.67
N LYS A 9 14.90 17.27 1.91
CA LYS A 9 15.36 18.65 2.11
C LYS A 9 14.23 19.63 1.95
N HIS A 10 13.43 19.53 0.88
CA HIS A 10 12.28 20.41 0.63
C HIS A 10 11.27 20.39 1.78
N VAL A 11 10.93 19.21 2.30
CA VAL A 11 10.00 19.07 3.44
C VAL A 11 10.60 19.69 4.71
N LEU A 12 11.90 19.51 4.97
CA LEU A 12 12.56 20.08 6.13
C LEU A 12 12.59 21.62 6.10
N GLU A 13 12.80 22.20 4.91
CA GLU A 13 12.93 23.65 4.74
C GLU A 13 11.58 24.35 4.61
N ASN A 14 10.59 23.73 3.96
CA ASN A 14 9.33 24.37 3.56
C ASN A 14 8.09 23.71 4.18
N GLY A 15 8.23 22.60 4.90
CA GLY A 15 7.10 21.89 5.48
C GLY A 15 6.51 22.60 6.68
N GLU A 16 5.19 22.63 6.76
CA GLU A 16 4.45 23.09 7.92
C GLU A 16 4.43 22.02 9.00
N LEU A 17 4.63 22.44 10.26
CA LEU A 17 4.52 21.56 11.41
C LEU A 17 3.03 21.25 11.69
N LYS A 18 2.70 19.97 11.80
CA LYS A 18 1.37 19.51 12.18
C LYS A 18 1.47 18.57 13.36
N GLU A 19 0.53 18.69 14.27
CA GLU A 19 0.36 17.71 15.33
C GLU A 19 -0.13 16.37 14.78
N ASP A 20 0.26 15.29 15.42
CA ASP A 20 -0.21 13.95 15.13
C ASP A 20 -0.70 13.25 16.40
N ARG A 21 -1.38 12.10 16.26
CA ARG A 21 -1.90 11.32 17.39
C ARG A 21 -0.83 10.78 18.33
N THR A 22 0.44 10.80 17.94
CA THR A 22 1.56 10.30 18.74
C THR A 22 2.22 11.38 19.58
N GLY A 23 1.89 12.66 19.35
CA GLY A 23 2.50 13.81 20.00
C GLY A 23 3.92 14.14 19.52
N THR A 24 4.44 13.41 18.53
CA THR A 24 5.77 13.67 17.95
C THR A 24 5.72 14.85 16.99
N GLY A 25 4.60 15.02 16.32
CA GLY A 25 4.43 16.00 15.23
C GLY A 25 5.04 15.54 13.91
N THR A 26 4.60 16.17 12.83
CA THR A 26 5.11 15.92 11.48
C THR A 26 5.34 17.24 10.74
N LYS A 27 6.36 17.29 9.89
CA LYS A 27 6.48 18.32 8.86
C LYS A 27 5.92 17.80 7.55
N SER A 28 5.06 18.58 6.91
CA SER A 28 4.43 18.16 5.64
C SER A 28 4.32 19.31 4.66
N VAL A 29 4.39 18.97 3.37
CA VAL A 29 4.03 19.82 2.23
C VAL A 29 2.82 19.23 1.53
N PHE A 30 2.03 20.03 0.83
CA PHE A 30 0.82 19.55 0.17
C PHE A 30 1.09 18.56 -0.98
N GLY A 31 2.24 18.64 -1.59
CA GLY A 31 2.60 17.71 -2.67
C GLY A 31 4.01 17.97 -3.16
N TYR A 32 4.61 16.96 -3.75
CA TYR A 32 5.93 17.06 -4.36
C TYR A 32 6.04 16.05 -5.50
N GLN A 33 6.53 16.48 -6.65
CA GLN A 33 6.69 15.61 -7.81
C GLN A 33 8.12 15.11 -7.93
N MET A 34 8.29 13.79 -7.96
CA MET A 34 9.56 13.13 -8.30
C MET A 34 9.44 12.43 -9.65
N ARG A 35 10.53 12.43 -10.41
CA ARG A 35 10.63 11.72 -11.70
C ARG A 35 11.78 10.74 -11.66
N PHE A 36 11.53 9.51 -12.12
CA PHE A 36 12.50 8.44 -12.20
C PHE A 36 12.54 7.89 -13.63
N ASN A 37 13.75 7.76 -14.18
CA ASN A 37 13.92 7.04 -15.43
C ASN A 37 14.10 5.55 -15.10
N LEU A 38 13.13 4.73 -15.44
CA LEU A 38 13.16 3.30 -15.13
C LEU A 38 14.22 2.54 -15.94
N SER A 39 14.75 3.13 -17.03
CA SER A 39 15.90 2.57 -17.76
C SER A 39 17.18 2.55 -16.94
N ASP A 40 17.28 3.41 -15.91
CA ASP A 40 18.41 3.46 -14.98
C ASP A 40 18.30 2.41 -13.86
N GLY A 41 17.22 1.63 -13.84
CA GLY A 41 16.89 0.61 -12.86
C GLY A 41 15.70 0.97 -11.97
N PHE A 42 15.36 0.06 -11.07
CA PHE A 42 14.27 0.27 -10.12
C PHE A 42 14.65 1.35 -9.09
N PRO A 43 13.79 2.35 -8.82
CA PRO A 43 14.10 3.50 -7.97
C PRO A 43 14.04 3.15 -6.46
N MET A 44 14.79 2.16 -6.04
CA MET A 44 14.86 1.76 -4.64
C MET A 44 15.64 2.79 -3.82
N VAL A 45 15.07 3.24 -2.71
CA VAL A 45 15.72 4.16 -1.78
C VAL A 45 16.91 3.47 -1.09
N THR A 46 18.07 4.13 -1.09
CA THR A 46 19.32 3.62 -0.51
C THR A 46 19.78 4.35 0.75
N THR A 47 18.97 5.30 1.24
CA THR A 47 19.27 6.10 2.45
C THR A 47 19.08 5.32 3.76
N LYS A 48 18.43 4.18 3.68
CA LYS A 48 18.39 3.17 4.76
C LYS A 48 18.40 1.77 4.15
N LYS A 49 18.77 0.77 4.93
CA LYS A 49 18.71 -0.64 4.51
C LYS A 49 17.25 -1.07 4.42
N LEU A 50 16.77 -1.33 3.21
CA LEU A 50 15.45 -1.89 2.96
C LEU A 50 15.49 -3.42 3.03
N HIS A 51 14.42 -4.02 3.57
CA HIS A 51 14.27 -5.47 3.62
C HIS A 51 13.55 -5.97 2.35
N LEU A 52 14.31 -6.10 1.25
CA LEU A 52 13.79 -6.44 -0.08
C LEU A 52 12.93 -7.72 -0.08
N LYS A 53 13.29 -8.71 0.72
CA LYS A 53 12.48 -9.94 0.87
C LYS A 53 11.04 -9.63 1.27
N SER A 54 10.82 -8.78 2.28
CA SER A 54 9.48 -8.40 2.71
C SER A 54 8.70 -7.70 1.60
N ILE A 55 9.35 -6.79 0.87
CA ILE A 55 8.72 -6.04 -0.23
C ILE A 55 8.24 -6.98 -1.33
N ILE A 56 9.07 -7.96 -1.72
CA ILE A 56 8.72 -8.91 -2.79
C ILE A 56 7.58 -9.83 -2.34
N TYR A 57 7.68 -10.43 -1.14
CA TYR A 57 6.65 -11.36 -0.65
C TYR A 57 5.31 -10.66 -0.41
N GLU A 58 5.33 -9.44 0.11
CA GLU A 58 4.12 -8.62 0.26
C GLU A 58 3.46 -8.34 -1.09
N LEU A 59 4.24 -7.93 -2.10
CA LEU A 59 3.71 -7.68 -3.45
C LEU A 59 3.11 -8.95 -4.06
N LEU A 60 3.77 -10.09 -3.95
CA LEU A 60 3.25 -11.37 -4.44
C LEU A 60 1.97 -11.78 -3.71
N TRP A 61 1.90 -11.55 -2.41
CA TRP A 61 0.72 -11.80 -1.60
C TRP A 61 -0.46 -10.92 -2.05
N PHE A 62 -0.25 -9.62 -2.28
CA PHE A 62 -1.27 -8.74 -2.85
C PHE A 62 -1.71 -9.17 -4.25
N LEU A 63 -0.77 -9.54 -5.13
CA LEU A 63 -1.09 -9.98 -6.49
C LEU A 63 -1.89 -11.30 -6.51
N ASN A 64 -1.77 -12.13 -5.50
CA ASN A 64 -2.60 -13.31 -5.32
C ASN A 64 -4.00 -13.00 -4.77
N GLY A 65 -4.27 -11.79 -4.31
CA GLY A 65 -5.54 -11.42 -3.68
C GLY A 65 -5.74 -12.04 -2.31
N ASP A 66 -4.68 -12.55 -1.70
CA ASP A 66 -4.72 -13.19 -0.39
C ASP A 66 -4.86 -12.13 0.72
N THR A 67 -5.59 -12.47 1.78
CA THR A 67 -5.82 -11.62 2.95
C THR A 67 -5.26 -12.25 4.22
N ASN A 68 -4.89 -13.53 4.18
CA ASN A 68 -4.33 -14.24 5.33
C ASN A 68 -2.81 -14.14 5.36
N ILE A 69 -2.27 -13.77 6.52
CA ILE A 69 -0.82 -13.55 6.72
C ILE A 69 0.00 -14.85 6.77
N LYS A 70 -0.63 -16.02 6.68
CA LYS A 70 0.08 -17.31 6.75
C LYS A 70 1.21 -17.41 5.72
N TYR A 71 0.93 -17.05 4.46
CA TYR A 71 1.93 -17.04 3.40
C TYR A 71 3.14 -16.16 3.76
N LEU A 72 2.89 -14.97 4.32
CA LEU A 72 3.94 -14.04 4.73
C LEU A 72 4.76 -14.63 5.88
N LYS A 73 4.11 -15.18 6.92
CA LYS A 73 4.77 -15.81 8.09
C LYS A 73 5.61 -17.00 7.70
N ASP A 74 5.10 -17.87 6.83
CA ASP A 74 5.83 -19.05 6.34
C ASP A 74 7.12 -18.64 5.59
N ASN A 75 7.16 -17.44 5.05
CA ASN A 75 8.33 -16.87 4.40
C ASN A 75 9.14 -15.91 5.29
N GLY A 76 8.85 -15.84 6.59
CA GLY A 76 9.57 -15.02 7.56
C GLY A 76 9.32 -13.52 7.41
N VAL A 77 8.16 -13.14 6.88
CA VAL A 77 7.69 -11.75 6.74
C VAL A 77 6.60 -11.47 7.77
N ASN A 78 6.84 -10.55 8.69
CA ASN A 78 6.01 -10.33 9.87
C ASN A 78 5.37 -8.93 9.93
N ILE A 79 5.48 -8.15 8.85
CA ILE A 79 5.08 -6.74 8.82
C ILE A 79 3.58 -6.51 9.02
N TRP A 80 2.75 -7.52 8.80
CA TRP A 80 1.30 -7.45 8.94
C TRP A 80 0.75 -8.12 10.21
N ASN A 81 1.59 -8.73 11.05
CA ASN A 81 1.15 -9.52 12.21
C ASN A 81 0.30 -8.74 13.21
N ALA A 82 0.56 -7.44 13.38
CA ALA A 82 -0.16 -6.61 14.37
C ALA A 82 -1.58 -6.24 13.93
N TRP A 83 -1.92 -6.44 12.66
CA TRP A 83 -3.23 -6.08 12.09
C TRP A 83 -4.14 -7.28 11.82
N ALA A 84 -3.60 -8.49 11.87
CA ALA A 84 -4.36 -9.68 11.62
C ALA A 84 -5.21 -10.09 12.83
N ASP A 85 -6.37 -10.69 12.56
CA ASP A 85 -7.21 -11.32 13.57
C ASP A 85 -6.59 -12.60 14.14
N SER A 86 -7.30 -13.29 15.03
CA SER A 86 -6.85 -14.55 15.65
C SER A 86 -6.63 -15.68 14.65
N ASN A 87 -7.25 -15.64 13.47
CA ASN A 87 -7.09 -16.60 12.39
C ASN A 87 -5.99 -16.22 11.40
N GLY A 88 -5.40 -15.05 11.58
CA GLY A 88 -4.39 -14.47 10.69
C GLY A 88 -4.97 -13.77 9.46
N ASP A 89 -6.24 -13.41 9.49
CA ASP A 89 -6.90 -12.70 8.38
C ASP A 89 -6.94 -11.19 8.63
N LEU A 90 -6.84 -10.43 7.54
CA LEU A 90 -6.87 -8.95 7.55
C LEU A 90 -8.18 -8.39 6.97
N GLY A 91 -9.08 -9.27 6.49
CA GLY A 91 -10.24 -8.81 5.73
C GLY A 91 -9.87 -8.28 4.34
N PRO A 92 -10.76 -7.48 3.72
CA PRO A 92 -10.64 -7.08 2.30
C PRO A 92 -9.61 -5.95 2.07
N VAL A 93 -8.34 -6.21 2.42
CA VAL A 93 -7.20 -5.29 2.22
C VAL A 93 -6.77 -5.17 0.75
N TYR A 94 -5.67 -4.51 0.48
CA TYR A 94 -5.22 -4.09 -0.86
C TYR A 94 -5.27 -5.19 -1.93
N GLY A 95 -4.75 -6.39 -1.65
CA GLY A 95 -4.73 -7.50 -2.61
C GLY A 95 -6.13 -7.98 -2.97
N PHE A 96 -7.01 -8.05 -2.00
CA PHE A 96 -8.42 -8.38 -2.23
C PHE A 96 -9.05 -7.36 -3.20
N GLN A 97 -8.89 -6.06 -2.92
CA GLN A 97 -9.44 -5.00 -3.78
C GLN A 97 -8.86 -5.05 -5.20
N TRP A 98 -7.60 -5.45 -5.36
CA TRP A 98 -6.97 -5.58 -6.66
C TRP A 98 -7.50 -6.75 -7.48
N ARG A 99 -7.86 -7.88 -6.83
CA ARG A 99 -8.24 -9.11 -7.50
C ARG A 99 -9.74 -9.38 -7.50
N ASN A 100 -10.48 -8.75 -6.60
CA ASN A 100 -11.93 -8.91 -6.46
C ASN A 100 -12.54 -7.65 -5.82
N TRP A 101 -12.51 -6.53 -6.56
CA TRP A 101 -12.98 -5.24 -6.06
C TRP A 101 -14.36 -5.35 -5.40
N ASN A 102 -14.47 -4.91 -4.14
CA ASN A 102 -15.71 -4.86 -3.35
C ASN A 102 -16.50 -6.18 -3.31
N ASN A 103 -15.85 -7.32 -3.61
CA ASN A 103 -16.48 -8.62 -3.80
C ASN A 103 -17.45 -8.70 -5.01
N ASP A 104 -17.28 -7.83 -6.00
CA ASP A 104 -18.12 -7.79 -7.21
C ASP A 104 -17.55 -8.62 -8.39
N GLY A 105 -16.47 -9.36 -8.15
CA GLY A 105 -15.82 -10.18 -9.19
C GLY A 105 -14.96 -9.36 -10.17
N ILE A 106 -14.67 -8.09 -9.88
CA ILE A 106 -13.86 -7.24 -10.74
C ILE A 106 -12.37 -7.42 -10.43
N ASP A 107 -11.66 -8.10 -11.32
CA ASP A 107 -10.21 -8.30 -11.26
C ASP A 107 -9.48 -7.14 -11.96
N GLN A 108 -9.08 -6.12 -11.18
CA GLN A 108 -8.41 -4.93 -11.71
C GLN A 108 -7.04 -5.23 -12.32
N ILE A 109 -6.28 -6.19 -11.75
CA ILE A 109 -4.96 -6.57 -12.26
C ILE A 109 -5.07 -7.23 -13.63
N SER A 110 -5.96 -8.20 -13.79
CA SER A 110 -6.18 -8.86 -15.08
C SER A 110 -6.69 -7.90 -16.14
N ASN A 111 -7.60 -7.01 -15.78
CA ASN A 111 -8.12 -5.97 -16.68
C ASN A 111 -7.01 -5.01 -17.13
N LEU A 112 -6.17 -4.54 -16.20
CA LEU A 112 -5.04 -3.67 -16.53
C LEU A 112 -4.04 -4.35 -17.47
N ILE A 113 -3.67 -5.61 -17.19
CA ILE A 113 -2.72 -6.36 -18.04
C ILE A 113 -3.29 -6.54 -19.45
N ASN A 114 -4.59 -6.85 -19.57
CA ASN A 114 -5.26 -6.97 -20.86
C ASN A 114 -5.27 -5.63 -21.61
N ASP A 115 -5.60 -4.55 -20.93
CA ASP A 115 -5.62 -3.20 -21.52
C ASP A 115 -4.21 -2.76 -21.96
N LEU A 116 -3.18 -2.98 -21.18
CA LEU A 116 -1.80 -2.67 -21.55
C LEU A 116 -1.36 -3.40 -22.82
N LYS A 117 -1.84 -4.64 -23.03
CA LYS A 117 -1.53 -5.43 -24.22
C LYS A 117 -2.30 -4.98 -25.46
N ASN A 118 -3.58 -4.63 -25.31
CA ASN A 118 -4.50 -4.42 -26.43
C ASN A 118 -4.77 -2.94 -26.71
N ASN A 119 -4.63 -2.07 -25.72
CA ASN A 119 -4.88 -0.64 -25.82
C ASN A 119 -3.89 0.18 -24.95
N PRO A 120 -2.58 0.12 -25.25
CA PRO A 120 -1.53 0.73 -24.41
C PRO A 120 -1.64 2.25 -24.26
N ASN A 121 -2.39 2.93 -25.15
CA ASN A 121 -2.60 4.38 -25.09
C ASN A 121 -3.89 4.77 -24.34
N SER A 122 -4.57 3.83 -23.69
CA SER A 122 -5.74 4.11 -22.88
C SER A 122 -5.43 5.08 -21.74
N ARG A 123 -6.35 6.00 -21.47
CA ARG A 123 -6.30 6.90 -20.30
C ARG A 123 -6.96 6.30 -19.06
N ARG A 124 -7.29 4.99 -19.10
CA ARG A 124 -8.02 4.27 -18.05
C ARG A 124 -7.18 3.17 -17.39
N HIS A 125 -5.85 3.21 -17.54
CA HIS A 125 -4.94 2.32 -16.83
C HIS A 125 -4.88 2.77 -15.37
N LEU A 126 -5.75 2.19 -14.56
CA LEU A 126 -5.89 2.55 -13.16
C LEU A 126 -6.18 1.30 -12.32
N ILE A 127 -5.52 1.19 -11.18
CA ILE A 127 -5.84 0.25 -10.12
C ILE A 127 -6.08 1.07 -8.86
N SER A 128 -7.18 0.80 -8.14
CA SER A 128 -7.45 1.39 -6.84
C SER A 128 -7.55 0.31 -5.78
N ALA A 129 -6.85 0.52 -4.65
CA ALA A 129 -7.03 -0.29 -3.46
C ALA A 129 -7.90 0.44 -2.42
N TRP A 130 -8.12 1.74 -2.59
CA TRP A 130 -8.89 2.56 -1.67
C TRP A 130 -10.38 2.35 -1.90
N ASN A 131 -11.02 1.59 -1.01
CA ASN A 131 -12.45 1.32 -1.03
C ASN A 131 -13.11 1.93 0.22
N PRO A 132 -13.89 3.02 0.09
CA PRO A 132 -14.52 3.68 1.22
C PRO A 132 -15.57 2.81 1.94
N SER A 133 -16.10 1.77 1.30
CA SER A 133 -17.09 0.88 1.93
C SER A 133 -16.51 -0.03 3.02
N VAL A 134 -15.19 -0.23 3.01
CA VAL A 134 -14.48 -1.09 3.98
C VAL A 134 -13.58 -0.33 4.96
N LEU A 135 -13.65 0.99 4.95
CA LEU A 135 -12.89 1.80 5.90
C LEU A 135 -13.35 1.56 7.35
N PRO A 136 -12.42 1.59 8.32
CA PRO A 136 -12.76 1.46 9.71
C PRO A 136 -13.67 2.61 10.19
N ASP A 137 -14.57 2.31 11.07
CA ASP A 137 -15.40 3.29 11.77
C ASP A 137 -14.58 3.90 12.91
N THR A 138 -14.18 5.16 12.77
CA THR A 138 -13.35 5.85 13.75
C THR A 138 -14.01 6.07 15.11
N SER A 139 -15.32 5.87 15.22
CA SER A 139 -16.06 5.92 16.49
C SER A 139 -16.00 4.61 17.29
N LYS A 140 -15.48 3.53 16.68
CA LYS A 140 -15.39 2.19 17.27
C LYS A 140 -13.96 1.82 17.60
N SER A 141 -13.79 0.85 18.51
CA SER A 141 -12.47 0.32 18.81
C SER A 141 -11.88 -0.46 17.63
N PHE A 142 -10.55 -0.63 17.63
CA PHE A 142 -9.85 -1.43 16.62
C PHE A 142 -10.41 -2.86 16.57
N GLU A 143 -10.60 -3.52 17.71
CA GLU A 143 -11.13 -4.89 17.80
C GLU A 143 -12.52 -5.01 17.19
N THR A 144 -13.38 -3.99 17.41
CA THR A 144 -14.72 -3.95 16.81
C THR A 144 -14.65 -3.80 15.30
N ASN A 145 -13.74 -2.98 14.79
CA ASN A 145 -13.53 -2.82 13.35
C ASN A 145 -13.01 -4.11 12.72
N VAL A 146 -12.01 -4.76 13.32
CA VAL A 146 -11.48 -6.06 12.86
C VAL A 146 -12.57 -7.11 12.82
N ALA A 147 -13.38 -7.23 13.89
CA ALA A 147 -14.50 -8.18 13.95
C ALA A 147 -15.57 -7.95 12.87
N ASN A 148 -15.64 -6.72 12.32
CA ASN A 148 -16.54 -6.34 11.22
C ASN A 148 -15.84 -6.37 9.84
N GLY A 149 -14.63 -6.91 9.73
CA GLY A 149 -13.85 -6.94 8.50
C GLY A 149 -13.39 -5.57 8.01
N LYS A 150 -13.16 -4.64 8.93
CA LYS A 150 -12.73 -3.26 8.68
C LYS A 150 -11.49 -2.96 9.53
N ALA A 151 -10.33 -3.22 8.98
CA ALA A 151 -9.05 -2.97 9.66
C ALA A 151 -8.19 -1.95 8.90
#